data_4a52a8a94effac287c4a8ff98747652e
#
_entry.id   4a52a8a94effac287c4a8ff98747652e
#
_cell.length_a   1.000
_cell.length_b   1.000
_cell.length_c   1.000
_cell.angle_alpha   90.00
_cell.angle_beta   90.00
_cell.angle_gamma   90.00
#
_symmetry.space_group_name_H-M   'P 1'
#
loop_
_entity.id
_entity.type
_entity.pdbx_description
1 polymer ?
#
loop_
_entity_poly.entity_id
_entity_poly.type
_entity_poly.pdbx_seq_one_letter_code
_entity_poly.pdbx_strand_id
1 'polypeptide(L)'
;MVEPEDARGTIRLMIPPLEADSPGKAKPIVRARAVARRVADFWPFTWLGLALALVASVALVSFGFKRLDLVLLVLGYGGAGLLLSSTLLVVGSALGLGLWLRRASFTWRSSTFETGVPVRTGFSLPSMWWLPLVQLRWSWEVPDALPVESSSEAGRLRETVIFHQRGIFESVTRRLVVQDAFGLARIVLTHRQLGPFQVLPHLGGIRRLPILTSLSGGEEFPHPMGLEDGDRVELRRYVPGDSARFIHWKVFGRTRKLMVRVPERALSRARRTVAYLVAGAHDEAAAAAARAAIEEEALGSEWQFGADGSPEATSDRTEALHKVMTSSRHAVASGSGMKRFLAEVDPRGPAALVVFAPPTMGLWLDEMRVLTMRRYGRVRVVIAVDAVHEPDRQPGWRRVLLRPAKVSGVDRTDLEKVGRALGRLRCEVVIIDRVSGRILGDGTHLSSPWRNAA
;
A
#
# COMPACT_ATOMS: atom_id res chain seq x y z
N MET A 1 2.23 15.30 -31.66
CA MET A 1 2.24 16.68 -31.15
C MET A 1 0.86 16.88 -30.54
N VAL A 2 0.73 16.51 -29.26
CA VAL A 2 -0.52 16.59 -28.50
C VAL A 2 -0.42 17.86 -27.67
N GLU A 3 -1.31 18.81 -27.90
CA GLU A 3 -1.42 20.05 -27.15
C GLU A 3 -1.61 19.76 -25.65
N PRO A 4 -0.99 20.52 -24.75
CA PRO A 4 -1.19 20.37 -23.32
C PRO A 4 -2.54 21.01 -22.95
N GLU A 5 -3.54 20.18 -22.74
CA GLU A 5 -4.83 20.56 -22.20
C GLU A 5 -4.69 21.08 -20.76
N ASP A 6 -5.25 22.21 -20.53
CA ASP A 6 -5.30 23.13 -19.41
C ASP A 6 -5.15 22.50 -17.99
N ALA A 7 -3.97 22.57 -17.43
CA ALA A 7 -3.66 22.19 -16.03
C ALA A 7 -4.10 23.27 -15.00
N ARG A 8 -5.16 24.01 -15.26
CA ARG A 8 -5.71 24.99 -14.32
C ARG A 8 -6.57 24.32 -13.27
N GLY A 9 -6.03 24.19 -12.09
CA GLY A 9 -6.76 23.70 -10.90
C GLY A 9 -8.01 24.55 -10.65
N THR A 10 -9.18 23.97 -10.86
CA THR A 10 -10.45 24.66 -10.65
C THR A 10 -10.77 24.65 -9.15
N ILE A 11 -10.55 25.79 -8.48
CA ILE A 11 -11.19 26.02 -7.18
C ILE A 11 -12.65 26.32 -7.48
N ARG A 12 -13.46 25.31 -7.43
CA ARG A 12 -14.89 25.51 -7.32
C ARG A 12 -15.21 25.74 -5.83
N LEU A 13 -15.78 26.90 -5.53
CA LEU A 13 -16.82 27.02 -4.52
C LEU A 13 -18.03 26.18 -4.95
N MET A 14 -17.80 25.15 -5.72
CA MET A 14 -18.80 24.25 -6.26
C MET A 14 -18.73 22.95 -5.48
N ILE A 15 -19.86 22.55 -5.04
CA ILE A 15 -20.30 21.21 -4.73
C ILE A 15 -19.51 20.22 -5.64
N PRO A 16 -18.57 19.39 -5.12
CA PRO A 16 -18.04 18.31 -5.94
C PRO A 16 -19.25 17.47 -6.39
N PRO A 17 -19.33 17.07 -7.67
CA PRO A 17 -20.31 16.11 -8.07
C PRO A 17 -20.13 14.90 -7.15
N LEU A 18 -21.23 14.42 -6.59
CA LEU A 18 -21.29 13.10 -5.99
C LEU A 18 -20.68 12.17 -7.04
N GLU A 19 -19.54 11.57 -6.74
CA GLU A 19 -19.02 10.47 -7.53
C GLU A 19 -20.20 9.56 -7.83
N ALA A 20 -20.36 9.25 -9.09
CA ALA A 20 -21.34 8.28 -9.55
C ALA A 20 -20.90 6.88 -9.08
N ASP A 21 -21.04 6.65 -7.80
CA ASP A 21 -21.40 5.33 -7.30
C ASP A 21 -22.77 5.03 -7.91
N SER A 22 -22.89 3.87 -8.54
CA SER A 22 -24.08 3.35 -9.16
C SER A 22 -25.36 3.76 -8.40
N PRO A 23 -26.50 4.02 -9.06
CA PRO A 23 -27.67 4.67 -8.48
C PRO A 23 -28.41 3.76 -7.49
N GLY A 24 -27.75 3.38 -6.43
CA GLY A 24 -28.29 2.70 -5.26
C GLY A 24 -28.39 3.70 -4.11
N LYS A 25 -29.59 4.27 -3.93
CA LYS A 25 -30.17 4.97 -2.76
C LYS A 25 -29.16 5.25 -1.61
N ALA A 26 -28.28 6.23 -1.77
CA ALA A 26 -27.50 6.75 -0.65
C ALA A 26 -28.48 7.24 0.42
N LYS A 27 -28.44 6.60 1.60
CA LYS A 27 -29.33 6.88 2.73
C LYS A 27 -29.35 8.38 3.02
N PRO A 28 -30.53 9.03 3.22
CA PRO A 28 -30.64 10.48 3.42
C PRO A 28 -29.74 11.01 4.55
N ILE A 29 -29.43 10.18 5.52
CA ILE A 29 -28.53 10.48 6.65
C ILE A 29 -27.08 10.78 6.19
N VAL A 30 -26.58 10.08 5.15
CA VAL A 30 -25.22 10.30 4.62
C VAL A 30 -25.15 11.64 3.88
N ARG A 31 -26.20 12.00 3.12
CA ARG A 31 -26.31 13.31 2.46
C ARG A 31 -26.41 14.45 3.46
N ALA A 32 -27.23 14.30 4.50
CA ALA A 32 -27.36 15.31 5.56
C ALA A 32 -26.03 15.53 6.30
N ARG A 33 -25.29 14.47 6.62
CA ARG A 33 -23.95 14.59 7.23
C ARG A 33 -22.94 15.28 6.32
N ALA A 34 -22.96 15.02 5.03
CA ALA A 34 -22.07 15.67 4.07
C ALA A 34 -22.38 17.17 3.93
N VAL A 35 -23.66 17.55 3.91
CA VAL A 35 -24.08 18.96 3.90
C VAL A 35 -23.72 19.65 5.22
N ALA A 36 -24.00 19.01 6.37
CA ALA A 36 -23.64 19.55 7.68
C ALA A 36 -22.12 19.77 7.84
N ARG A 37 -21.28 18.84 7.34
CA ARG A 37 -19.83 19.03 7.31
C ARG A 37 -19.43 20.24 6.46
N ARG A 38 -20.04 20.44 5.29
CA ARG A 38 -19.73 21.59 4.42
C ARG A 38 -20.11 22.91 5.07
N VAL A 39 -21.26 22.97 5.72
CA VAL A 39 -21.65 24.16 6.48
C VAL A 39 -20.68 24.40 7.63
N ALA A 40 -20.30 23.36 8.35
CA ALA A 40 -19.32 23.45 9.43
C ALA A 40 -17.91 23.84 8.94
N ASP A 41 -17.51 23.45 7.73
CA ASP A 41 -16.23 23.82 7.14
C ASP A 41 -16.17 25.32 6.74
N PHE A 42 -17.33 25.91 6.41
CA PHE A 42 -17.46 27.35 6.10
C PHE A 42 -17.70 28.23 7.33
N TRP A 43 -18.06 27.63 8.46
CA TRP A 43 -18.32 28.35 9.70
C TRP A 43 -16.99 28.78 10.33
N PRO A 44 -16.76 30.11 10.51
CA PRO A 44 -15.44 30.59 10.89
C PRO A 44 -15.12 30.38 12.38
N PHE A 45 -16.13 30.15 13.23
CA PHE A 45 -15.93 30.01 14.66
C PHE A 45 -15.69 28.55 15.06
N THR A 46 -14.70 28.33 15.88
CA THR A 46 -14.51 27.06 16.57
C THR A 46 -15.39 27.02 17.83
N TRP A 47 -15.45 25.83 18.45
CA TRP A 47 -16.15 25.70 19.73
C TRP A 47 -15.60 26.63 20.82
N LEU A 48 -14.29 26.83 20.83
CA LEU A 48 -13.59 27.69 21.72
C LEU A 48 -13.91 29.18 21.43
N GLY A 49 -14.00 29.56 20.17
CA GLY A 49 -14.42 30.89 19.75
C GLY A 49 -15.86 31.19 20.15
N LEU A 50 -16.80 30.24 20.02
CA LEU A 50 -18.17 30.39 20.49
C LEU A 50 -18.25 30.52 22.02
N ALA A 51 -17.46 29.75 22.76
CA ALA A 51 -17.39 29.88 24.21
C ALA A 51 -16.87 31.27 24.64
N LEU A 52 -15.82 31.77 23.98
CA LEU A 52 -15.30 33.12 24.23
C LEU A 52 -16.34 34.19 23.88
N ALA A 53 -17.05 34.02 22.73
CA ALA A 53 -18.14 34.95 22.37
C ALA A 53 -19.24 35.01 23.43
N LEU A 54 -19.64 33.86 23.97
CA LEU A 54 -20.63 33.75 25.02
C LEU A 54 -20.15 34.44 26.31
N VAL A 55 -18.93 34.13 26.75
CA VAL A 55 -18.35 34.74 27.96
C VAL A 55 -18.21 36.26 27.81
N ALA A 56 -17.68 36.73 26.68
CA ALA A 56 -17.56 38.16 26.39
C ALA A 56 -18.95 38.84 26.36
N SER A 57 -19.96 38.23 25.75
CA SER A 57 -21.33 38.76 25.73
C SER A 57 -21.94 38.83 27.12
N VAL A 58 -21.79 37.83 27.95
CA VAL A 58 -22.26 37.81 29.33
C VAL A 58 -21.53 38.88 30.16
N ALA A 59 -20.21 38.99 30.01
CA ALA A 59 -19.41 40.02 30.71
C ALA A 59 -19.86 41.42 30.33
N LEU A 60 -20.09 41.72 29.06
CA LEU A 60 -20.54 43.00 28.57
C LEU A 60 -21.98 43.33 29.01
N VAL A 61 -22.93 42.42 28.73
CA VAL A 61 -24.36 42.70 28.89
C VAL A 61 -24.79 42.60 30.35
N SER A 62 -24.42 41.56 31.06
CA SER A 62 -24.93 41.30 32.41
C SER A 62 -24.19 42.03 33.51
N PHE A 63 -22.91 42.28 33.32
CA PHE A 63 -22.06 42.89 34.35
C PHE A 63 -21.55 44.28 33.93
N GLY A 64 -21.02 44.41 32.72
CA GLY A 64 -20.44 45.67 32.24
C GLY A 64 -21.49 46.78 32.16
N PHE A 65 -22.52 46.59 31.32
CA PHE A 65 -23.54 47.63 31.12
C PHE A 65 -24.56 47.74 32.25
N LYS A 66 -24.98 46.61 32.87
CA LYS A 66 -26.01 46.65 33.92
C LYS A 66 -25.45 47.04 35.27
N ARG A 67 -24.22 46.65 35.61
CA ARG A 67 -23.61 46.91 36.93
C ARG A 67 -22.49 47.95 36.88
N LEU A 68 -22.18 48.48 35.68
CA LEU A 68 -21.09 49.42 35.43
C LEU A 68 -19.73 48.94 35.98
N ASP A 69 -19.50 47.63 35.96
CA ASP A 69 -18.22 47.05 36.36
C ASP A 69 -17.21 47.27 35.26
N LEU A 70 -16.27 48.17 35.50
CA LEU A 70 -15.27 48.63 34.54
C LEU A 70 -14.28 47.54 34.18
N VAL A 71 -13.95 46.61 35.11
CA VAL A 71 -13.04 45.48 34.86
C VAL A 71 -13.66 44.48 33.90
N LEU A 72 -14.91 44.10 34.16
CA LEU A 72 -15.63 43.17 33.30
C LEU A 72 -15.97 43.77 31.94
N LEU A 73 -16.17 45.08 31.87
CA LEU A 73 -16.37 45.79 30.62
C LEU A 73 -15.11 45.76 29.76
N VAL A 74 -13.93 46.04 30.35
CA VAL A 74 -12.64 45.96 29.63
C VAL A 74 -12.34 44.56 29.19
N LEU A 75 -12.56 43.53 30.03
CA LEU A 75 -12.36 42.13 29.68
C LEU A 75 -13.32 41.67 28.56
N GLY A 76 -14.57 42.13 28.62
CA GLY A 76 -15.57 41.81 27.59
C GLY A 76 -15.21 42.40 26.22
N TYR A 77 -14.81 43.67 26.17
CA TYR A 77 -14.32 44.32 24.95
C TYR A 77 -13.03 43.68 24.45
N GLY A 78 -12.09 43.35 25.36
CA GLY A 78 -10.86 42.65 25.03
C GLY A 78 -11.11 41.30 24.40
N GLY A 79 -12.01 40.50 24.98
CA GLY A 79 -12.41 39.17 24.42
C GLY A 79 -13.12 39.30 23.07
N ALA A 80 -14.05 40.25 22.93
CA ALA A 80 -14.72 40.51 21.66
C ALA A 80 -13.74 41.02 20.58
N GLY A 81 -12.84 41.93 20.94
CA GLY A 81 -11.78 42.43 20.05
C GLY A 81 -10.83 41.34 19.58
N LEU A 82 -10.42 40.44 20.49
CA LEU A 82 -9.59 39.30 20.17
C LEU A 82 -10.31 38.36 19.20
N LEU A 83 -11.57 38.04 19.44
CA LEU A 83 -12.37 37.18 18.57
C LEU A 83 -12.57 37.80 17.17
N LEU A 84 -12.88 39.11 17.13
CA LEU A 84 -13.05 39.83 15.87
C LEU A 84 -11.76 39.89 15.07
N SER A 85 -10.65 40.25 15.69
CA SER A 85 -9.35 40.32 15.03
C SER A 85 -8.88 38.96 14.54
N SER A 86 -9.04 37.91 15.33
CA SER A 86 -8.74 36.50 14.95
C SER A 86 -9.59 36.08 13.75
N THR A 87 -10.87 36.37 13.77
CA THR A 87 -11.80 36.03 12.67
C THR A 87 -11.43 36.76 11.38
N LEU A 88 -11.19 38.08 11.45
CA LEU A 88 -10.76 38.87 10.28
C LEU A 88 -9.45 38.38 9.68
N LEU A 89 -8.50 38.01 10.54
CA LEU A 89 -7.20 37.52 10.15
C LEU A 89 -7.30 36.16 9.45
N VAL A 90 -8.11 35.22 9.96
CA VAL A 90 -8.35 33.92 9.36
C VAL A 90 -9.13 34.05 8.06
N VAL A 91 -10.20 34.86 8.02
CA VAL A 91 -10.99 35.10 6.81
C VAL A 91 -10.13 35.74 5.72
N GLY A 92 -9.38 36.78 6.04
CA GLY A 92 -8.47 37.45 5.09
C GLY A 92 -7.40 36.53 4.56
N SER A 93 -6.79 35.72 5.44
CA SER A 93 -5.79 34.70 5.03
C SER A 93 -6.39 33.61 4.14
N ALA A 94 -7.58 33.13 4.48
CA ALA A 94 -8.28 32.11 3.69
C ALA A 94 -8.69 32.65 2.30
N LEU A 95 -9.17 33.89 2.22
CA LEU A 95 -9.49 34.55 0.95
C LEU A 95 -8.23 34.76 0.11
N GLY A 96 -7.15 35.27 0.69
CA GLY A 96 -5.88 35.47 0.02
C GLY A 96 -5.32 34.14 -0.52
N LEU A 97 -5.32 33.09 0.31
CA LEU A 97 -4.90 31.74 -0.11
C LEU A 97 -5.81 31.19 -1.22
N GLY A 98 -7.13 31.38 -1.10
CA GLY A 98 -8.10 30.95 -2.10
C GLY A 98 -7.89 31.63 -3.47
N LEU A 99 -7.64 32.94 -3.47
CA LEU A 99 -7.34 33.68 -4.69
C LEU A 99 -6.01 33.27 -5.29
N TRP A 100 -4.99 33.02 -4.45
CA TRP A 100 -3.70 32.53 -4.90
C TRP A 100 -3.81 31.14 -5.50
N LEU A 101 -4.53 30.21 -4.86
CA LEU A 101 -4.75 28.85 -5.37
C LEU A 101 -5.47 28.84 -6.72
N ARG A 102 -6.36 29.81 -7.00
CA ARG A 102 -7.04 29.94 -8.31
C ARG A 102 -6.08 30.33 -9.44
N ARG A 103 -4.98 31.01 -9.11
CA ARG A 103 -3.97 31.46 -10.09
C ARG A 103 -2.79 30.51 -10.18
N ALA A 104 -2.57 29.69 -9.16
CA ALA A 104 -1.48 28.74 -9.11
C ALA A 104 -1.75 27.54 -10.00
N SER A 105 -0.76 27.12 -10.76
CA SER A 105 -0.76 25.84 -11.47
C SER A 105 0.15 24.86 -10.75
N PHE A 106 -0.34 23.65 -10.54
CA PHE A 106 0.43 22.60 -9.88
C PHE A 106 0.65 21.44 -10.86
N THR A 107 1.90 21.09 -11.04
CA THR A 107 2.29 19.92 -11.81
C THR A 107 2.81 18.83 -10.88
N TRP A 108 2.52 17.58 -11.20
CA TRP A 108 3.12 16.46 -10.51
C TRP A 108 4.62 16.43 -10.74
N ARG A 109 5.39 16.20 -9.69
CA ARG A 109 6.84 16.04 -9.80
C ARG A 109 7.21 14.76 -10.56
N SER A 110 6.39 13.73 -10.42
CA SER A 110 6.47 12.46 -11.12
C SER A 110 5.07 11.94 -11.38
N SER A 111 4.87 11.21 -12.46
CA SER A 111 3.63 10.47 -12.73
C SER A 111 3.56 9.14 -11.97
N THR A 112 4.69 8.68 -11.45
CA THR A 112 4.81 7.39 -10.76
C THR A 112 5.44 7.56 -9.39
N PHE A 113 4.81 7.02 -8.37
CA PHE A 113 5.23 7.02 -6.97
C PHE A 113 5.31 5.60 -6.43
N GLU A 114 5.84 5.42 -5.23
CA GLU A 114 5.90 4.13 -4.55
C GLU A 114 5.25 4.18 -3.16
N THR A 115 4.67 3.06 -2.72
CA THR A 115 4.08 2.93 -1.38
C THR A 115 5.14 2.90 -0.29
N GLY A 116 4.80 3.37 0.92
CA GLY A 116 5.68 3.27 2.10
C GLY A 116 6.90 4.20 2.11
N VAL A 117 7.12 4.99 1.06
CA VAL A 117 8.24 5.93 0.95
C VAL A 117 7.72 7.37 1.01
N PRO A 118 8.36 8.28 1.76
CA PRO A 118 7.99 9.68 1.75
C PRO A 118 8.30 10.31 0.39
N VAL A 119 7.28 10.83 -0.28
CA VAL A 119 7.36 11.37 -1.63
C VAL A 119 6.94 12.83 -1.67
N ARG A 120 7.71 13.66 -2.38
CA ARG A 120 7.36 15.04 -2.68
C ARG A 120 6.47 15.08 -3.92
N THR A 121 5.22 15.52 -3.76
CA THR A 121 4.22 15.52 -4.83
C THR A 121 4.40 16.63 -5.86
N GLY A 122 5.11 17.70 -5.48
CA GLY A 122 5.24 18.93 -6.30
C GLY A 122 4.26 20.03 -5.87
N PHE A 123 3.27 19.71 -5.04
CA PHE A 123 2.39 20.72 -4.45
C PHE A 123 3.14 21.55 -3.40
N SER A 124 3.00 22.86 -3.48
CA SER A 124 3.62 23.77 -2.50
C SER A 124 2.73 24.98 -2.27
N LEU A 125 2.67 25.44 -1.03
CA LEU A 125 1.94 26.64 -0.62
C LEU A 125 2.91 27.74 -0.21
N PRO A 126 2.54 29.01 -0.32
CA PRO A 126 3.33 30.10 0.25
C PRO A 126 3.38 29.95 1.77
N SER A 127 4.57 30.08 2.34
CA SER A 127 4.67 30.12 3.80
C SER A 127 4.16 31.47 4.28
N MET A 128 3.16 31.44 5.16
CA MET A 128 2.57 32.67 5.74
C MET A 128 3.38 33.15 6.96
N TRP A 129 4.73 33.09 6.89
CA TRP A 129 5.62 33.44 8.02
C TRP A 129 5.41 34.87 8.52
N TRP A 130 4.93 35.77 7.65
CA TRP A 130 4.59 37.17 7.99
C TRP A 130 3.27 37.31 8.77
N LEU A 131 2.50 36.23 8.90
CA LEU A 131 1.30 36.10 9.72
C LEU A 131 1.53 35.14 10.89
N PRO A 132 2.26 35.53 11.94
CA PRO A 132 2.70 34.61 13.00
C PRO A 132 1.53 34.01 13.79
N LEU A 133 0.35 34.60 13.72
CA LEU A 133 -0.85 34.14 14.41
C LEU A 133 -1.73 33.23 13.54
N VAL A 134 -1.30 32.86 12.32
CA VAL A 134 -2.06 31.99 11.43
C VAL A 134 -1.30 30.68 11.24
N GLN A 135 -1.98 29.58 11.43
CA GLN A 135 -1.49 28.23 11.15
C GLN A 135 -2.17 27.67 9.91
N LEU A 136 -1.38 27.19 8.99
CA LEU A 136 -1.85 26.50 7.77
C LEU A 136 -1.47 25.02 7.87
N ARG A 137 -2.47 24.16 7.81
CA ARG A 137 -2.31 22.70 7.75
C ARG A 137 -3.16 22.16 6.63
N TRP A 138 -2.73 21.07 6.02
CA TRP A 138 -3.58 20.37 5.04
C TRP A 138 -3.36 18.87 5.10
N SER A 139 -4.33 18.15 4.58
CA SER A 139 -4.33 16.70 4.43
C SER A 139 -5.00 16.32 3.11
N TRP A 140 -4.74 15.15 2.62
CA TRP A 140 -5.51 14.59 1.53
C TRP A 140 -6.85 14.05 2.06
N GLU A 141 -7.90 14.19 1.25
CA GLU A 141 -9.22 13.65 1.54
C GLU A 141 -9.57 12.55 0.53
N VAL A 142 -9.16 12.72 -0.73
CA VAL A 142 -9.34 11.77 -1.83
C VAL A 142 -7.98 11.60 -2.53
N PRO A 143 -7.55 10.39 -2.91
CA PRO A 143 -8.26 9.10 -2.87
C PRO A 143 -8.36 8.50 -1.47
N ASP A 144 -7.39 8.77 -0.60
CA ASP A 144 -7.35 8.30 0.78
C ASP A 144 -7.05 9.45 1.73
N ALA A 145 -7.58 9.37 2.94
CA ALA A 145 -7.30 10.34 3.99
C ALA A 145 -5.85 10.17 4.48
N LEU A 146 -4.91 10.81 3.77
CA LEU A 146 -3.49 10.74 4.10
C LEU A 146 -3.04 11.98 4.86
N PRO A 147 -2.30 11.82 5.97
CA PRO A 147 -1.62 12.92 6.62
C PRO A 147 -0.51 13.44 5.70
N VAL A 148 -0.35 14.76 5.70
CA VAL A 148 0.69 15.44 4.94
C VAL A 148 1.74 15.96 5.90
N GLU A 149 2.99 15.68 5.63
CA GLU A 149 4.12 16.34 6.25
C GLU A 149 4.50 17.55 5.42
N SER A 150 4.56 18.73 6.05
CA SER A 150 4.97 19.96 5.40
C SER A 150 6.35 20.40 5.86
N SER A 151 7.27 20.59 4.89
CA SER A 151 8.59 21.17 5.13
C SER A 151 8.64 22.60 4.60
N SER A 152 9.20 23.53 5.38
CA SER A 152 9.40 24.92 4.93
C SER A 152 10.75 25.02 4.20
N GLU A 153 10.72 25.29 2.89
CA GLU A 153 11.90 25.51 2.07
C GLU A 153 11.72 26.72 1.19
N ALA A 154 12.67 27.64 1.22
CA ALA A 154 12.68 28.86 0.38
C ALA A 154 11.36 29.67 0.41
N GLY A 155 10.78 29.87 1.59
CA GLY A 155 9.53 30.61 1.76
C GLY A 155 8.28 29.91 1.25
N ARG A 156 8.37 28.60 0.97
CA ARG A 156 7.23 27.74 0.59
C ARG A 156 7.12 26.53 1.50
N LEU A 157 5.90 26.15 1.79
CA LEU A 157 5.57 24.90 2.47
C LEU A 157 5.40 23.81 1.39
N ARG A 158 6.30 22.84 1.37
CA ARG A 158 6.29 21.73 0.42
C ARG A 158 5.58 20.53 1.01
N GLU A 159 4.85 19.84 0.17
CA GLU A 159 4.09 18.65 0.50
C GLU A 159 4.92 17.38 0.36
N THR A 160 4.97 16.59 1.44
CA THR A 160 5.48 15.22 1.46
C THR A 160 4.38 14.30 1.95
N VAL A 161 4.13 13.22 1.21
CA VAL A 161 3.07 12.24 1.49
C VAL A 161 3.64 10.84 1.44
N ILE A 162 3.13 9.96 2.31
CA ILE A 162 3.42 8.52 2.29
C ILE A 162 2.16 7.79 1.83
N PHE A 163 2.25 7.14 0.67
CA PHE A 163 1.16 6.32 0.15
C PHE A 163 1.13 4.97 0.88
N HIS A 164 -0.05 4.57 1.35
CA HIS A 164 -0.23 3.29 2.05
C HIS A 164 -0.72 2.18 1.12
N GLN A 165 -1.33 2.54 0.00
CA GLN A 165 -1.90 1.60 -0.96
C GLN A 165 -1.46 1.95 -2.38
N ARG A 166 -1.20 0.91 -3.16
CA ARG A 166 -0.95 1.02 -4.60
C ARG A 166 -2.24 1.36 -5.35
N GLY A 167 -2.11 1.98 -6.50
CA GLY A 167 -3.29 2.28 -7.33
C GLY A 167 -3.02 3.25 -8.45
N ILE A 168 -4.05 3.48 -9.25
CA ILE A 168 -4.08 4.49 -10.31
C ILE A 168 -5.15 5.50 -9.94
N PHE A 169 -4.77 6.76 -9.90
CA PHE A 169 -5.59 7.86 -9.44
C PHE A 169 -5.62 8.97 -10.49
N GLU A 170 -6.79 9.58 -10.68
CA GLU A 170 -6.98 10.65 -11.68
C GLU A 170 -6.95 12.04 -11.06
N SER A 171 -7.17 12.14 -9.76
CA SER A 171 -7.22 13.42 -9.08
C SER A 171 -6.94 13.28 -7.59
N VAL A 172 -6.51 14.37 -6.98
CA VAL A 172 -6.35 14.50 -5.53
C VAL A 172 -7.20 15.66 -5.03
N THR A 173 -7.89 15.43 -3.93
CA THR A 173 -8.58 16.47 -3.19
C THR A 173 -7.85 16.72 -1.88
N ARG A 174 -7.39 17.95 -1.68
CA ARG A 174 -6.72 18.40 -0.47
C ARG A 174 -7.66 19.26 0.36
N ARG A 175 -7.68 19.00 1.64
CA ARG A 175 -8.38 19.79 2.63
C ARG A 175 -7.37 20.67 3.36
N LEU A 176 -7.45 21.99 3.13
CA LEU A 176 -6.57 22.99 3.70
C LEU A 176 -7.28 23.67 4.87
N VAL A 177 -6.68 23.69 6.03
CA VAL A 177 -7.21 24.27 7.25
C VAL A 177 -6.39 25.51 7.58
N VAL A 178 -7.02 26.68 7.53
CA VAL A 178 -6.48 27.95 7.98
C VAL A 178 -7.07 28.22 9.35
N GLN A 179 -6.24 28.34 10.36
CA GLN A 179 -6.66 28.51 11.76
C GLN A 179 -5.77 29.55 12.44
N ASP A 180 -6.34 30.32 13.37
CA ASP A 180 -5.55 31.20 14.22
C ASP A 180 -4.77 30.43 15.30
N ALA A 181 -3.74 31.06 15.88
CA ALA A 181 -2.87 30.44 16.88
C ALA A 181 -3.61 30.12 18.20
N PHE A 182 -4.69 30.85 18.51
CA PHE A 182 -5.49 30.63 19.72
C PHE A 182 -6.58 29.57 19.52
N GLY A 183 -6.83 29.16 18.28
CA GLY A 183 -7.86 28.20 17.95
C GLY A 183 -9.29 28.75 18.05
N LEU A 184 -9.49 30.06 17.98
CA LEU A 184 -10.80 30.72 18.06
C LEU A 184 -11.55 30.71 16.74
N ALA A 185 -10.81 30.88 15.64
CA ALA A 185 -11.35 30.91 14.29
C ALA A 185 -10.66 29.88 13.39
N ARG A 186 -11.44 29.28 12.48
CA ARG A 186 -10.96 28.28 11.53
C ARG A 186 -11.79 28.31 10.25
N ILE A 187 -11.12 28.27 9.10
CA ILE A 187 -11.76 28.09 7.79
C ILE A 187 -11.10 26.93 7.06
N VAL A 188 -11.90 26.13 6.39
CA VAL A 188 -11.44 24.99 5.59
C VAL A 188 -11.66 25.28 4.11
N LEU A 189 -10.59 25.17 3.33
CA LEU A 189 -10.62 25.27 1.88
C LEU A 189 -10.37 23.89 1.27
N THR A 190 -11.09 23.58 0.21
CA THR A 190 -10.89 22.35 -0.55
C THR A 190 -10.25 22.68 -1.89
N HIS A 191 -9.14 22.01 -2.21
CA HIS A 191 -8.45 22.16 -3.51
C HIS A 191 -8.37 20.81 -4.19
N ARG A 192 -8.90 20.74 -5.43
CA ARG A 192 -8.82 19.55 -6.28
C ARG A 192 -7.79 19.79 -7.37
N GLN A 193 -6.78 18.92 -7.41
CA GLN A 193 -5.80 18.86 -8.49
C GLN A 193 -6.13 17.67 -9.38
N LEU A 194 -6.34 17.95 -10.67
CA LEU A 194 -6.52 16.93 -11.71
C LEU A 194 -5.14 16.51 -12.25
N GLY A 195 -5.06 15.30 -12.74
CA GLY A 195 -3.88 14.74 -13.38
C GLY A 195 -3.66 13.30 -12.92
N PRO A 196 -3.45 12.37 -13.87
CA PRO A 196 -3.25 10.97 -13.55
C PRO A 196 -1.90 10.77 -12.86
N PHE A 197 -1.88 9.93 -11.84
CA PHE A 197 -0.66 9.44 -11.22
C PHE A 197 -0.84 7.99 -10.79
N GLN A 198 0.28 7.29 -10.71
CA GLN A 198 0.34 5.88 -10.41
C GLN A 198 1.15 5.67 -9.13
N VAL A 199 0.69 4.75 -8.30
CA VAL A 199 1.40 4.34 -7.09
C VAL A 199 1.70 2.85 -7.19
N LEU A 200 2.97 2.52 -7.31
CA LEU A 200 3.49 1.15 -7.37
C LEU A 200 3.79 0.62 -5.96
N PRO A 201 3.68 -0.68 -5.73
CA PRO A 201 4.14 -1.28 -4.48
C PRO A 201 5.66 -1.17 -4.39
N HIS A 202 6.19 -0.68 -3.26
CA HIS A 202 7.64 -0.55 -3.03
C HIS A 202 8.31 -1.91 -2.90
N LEU A 203 9.41 -2.10 -3.62
CA LEU A 203 10.10 -3.40 -3.71
C LEU A 203 10.86 -3.78 -2.42
N GLY A 204 11.35 -2.81 -1.66
CA GLY A 204 12.15 -3.08 -0.47
C GLY A 204 13.38 -3.94 -0.76
N GLY A 205 13.66 -4.92 0.10
CA GLY A 205 14.77 -5.88 -0.05
C GLY A 205 14.52 -7.01 -1.06
N ILE A 206 13.29 -7.15 -1.58
CA ILE A 206 12.91 -8.23 -2.52
C ILE A 206 13.76 -8.21 -3.80
N ARG A 207 14.15 -7.03 -4.27
CA ARG A 207 14.99 -6.86 -5.47
C ARG A 207 16.31 -7.65 -5.45
N ARG A 208 16.77 -8.12 -4.30
CA ARG A 208 18.04 -8.85 -4.13
C ARG A 208 17.86 -10.36 -3.94
N LEU A 209 16.67 -10.90 -4.17
CA LEU A 209 16.38 -12.29 -3.88
C LEU A 209 16.66 -13.20 -5.09
N PRO A 210 17.66 -14.11 -5.01
CA PRO A 210 17.94 -15.07 -6.08
C PRO A 210 16.75 -15.98 -6.40
N ILE A 211 15.87 -16.23 -5.44
CA ILE A 211 14.68 -17.06 -5.64
C ILE A 211 13.71 -16.45 -6.65
N LEU A 212 13.59 -15.11 -6.71
CA LEU A 212 12.74 -14.48 -7.72
C LEU A 212 13.32 -14.67 -9.12
N THR A 213 14.63 -14.61 -9.29
CA THR A 213 15.27 -14.90 -10.57
C THR A 213 15.14 -16.36 -10.99
N SER A 214 14.89 -17.26 -10.03
CA SER A 214 14.69 -18.69 -10.27
C SER A 214 13.21 -19.09 -10.40
N LEU A 215 12.25 -18.17 -10.27
CA LEU A 215 10.83 -18.48 -10.50
C LEU A 215 10.59 -18.94 -11.94
N SER A 216 11.34 -18.41 -12.87
CA SER A 216 11.26 -18.73 -14.30
C SER A 216 12.31 -19.71 -14.77
N GLY A 217 13.26 -20.08 -13.92
CA GLY A 217 14.41 -20.85 -14.31
C GLY A 217 15.31 -20.11 -15.30
N GLY A 218 16.19 -19.30 -14.80
CA GLY A 218 17.51 -19.07 -15.34
C GLY A 218 18.37 -20.31 -15.12
N GLU A 219 19.64 -20.22 -15.37
CA GLU A 219 20.63 -21.29 -15.15
C GLU A 219 20.32 -22.13 -13.90
N GLU A 220 20.53 -23.42 -13.99
CA GLU A 220 20.38 -24.36 -12.90
C GLU A 220 21.32 -23.96 -11.76
N PHE A 221 20.81 -23.20 -10.78
CA PHE A 221 21.60 -22.92 -9.59
C PHE A 221 21.46 -24.09 -8.61
N PRO A 222 22.57 -24.66 -8.13
CA PRO A 222 22.54 -25.64 -7.05
C PRO A 222 21.83 -25.03 -5.84
N HIS A 223 20.71 -25.59 -5.44
CA HIS A 223 19.97 -25.12 -4.29
C HIS A 223 19.51 -26.27 -3.40
N PRO A 224 19.73 -26.23 -2.08
CA PRO A 224 19.39 -27.33 -1.16
C PRO A 224 17.91 -27.75 -1.21
N MET A 225 17.02 -26.83 -1.60
CA MET A 225 15.58 -27.07 -1.75
C MET A 225 15.15 -27.37 -3.20
N GLY A 226 16.08 -27.46 -4.15
CA GLY A 226 15.80 -27.78 -5.55
C GLY A 226 15.35 -29.24 -5.72
N LEU A 227 14.68 -29.50 -6.85
CA LEU A 227 14.38 -30.88 -7.25
C LEU A 227 15.63 -31.56 -7.83
N GLU A 228 15.70 -32.90 -7.74
CA GLU A 228 16.78 -33.70 -8.28
C GLU A 228 16.63 -33.81 -9.83
N ASP A 229 16.70 -32.68 -10.53
CA ASP A 229 16.46 -32.58 -11.96
C ASP A 229 17.58 -31.80 -12.69
N GLY A 230 18.64 -31.41 -11.96
CA GLY A 230 19.78 -30.69 -12.48
C GLY A 230 20.74 -31.57 -13.27
N ASP A 231 21.79 -30.95 -13.84
CA ASP A 231 22.87 -31.66 -14.50
C ASP A 231 23.50 -32.68 -13.55
N ARG A 232 23.82 -33.86 -14.09
CA ARG A 232 24.36 -34.99 -13.33
C ARG A 232 25.86 -34.79 -13.05
N VAL A 233 26.18 -33.91 -12.14
CA VAL A 233 27.57 -33.55 -11.81
C VAL A 233 28.03 -34.20 -10.51
N GLU A 234 27.11 -34.45 -9.57
CA GLU A 234 27.45 -35.02 -8.27
C GLU A 234 27.72 -36.54 -8.38
N LEU A 235 28.78 -37.01 -7.74
CA LEU A 235 29.19 -38.41 -7.72
C LEU A 235 28.95 -38.99 -6.34
N ARG A 236 28.06 -40.00 -6.24
CA ARG A 236 27.91 -40.81 -5.02
C ARG A 236 28.30 -42.29 -5.28
N ARG A 237 28.51 -43.02 -4.21
CA ARG A 237 28.73 -44.48 -4.32
C ARG A 237 27.47 -45.15 -4.84
N TYR A 238 27.71 -46.13 -5.70
CA TYR A 238 26.67 -47.02 -6.23
C TYR A 238 25.94 -47.76 -5.09
N VAL A 239 24.64 -47.83 -5.18
CA VAL A 239 23.77 -48.63 -4.30
C VAL A 239 23.02 -49.62 -5.19
N PRO A 240 22.81 -50.90 -4.77
CA PRO A 240 22.00 -51.85 -5.51
C PRO A 240 20.61 -51.26 -5.83
N GLY A 241 20.26 -51.23 -7.13
CA GLY A 241 19.05 -50.57 -7.64
C GLY A 241 19.35 -49.33 -8.51
N ASP A 242 20.53 -48.77 -8.46
CA ASP A 242 20.92 -47.69 -9.36
C ASP A 242 21.10 -48.21 -10.79
N SER A 243 20.65 -47.42 -11.77
CA SER A 243 20.81 -47.73 -13.17
C SER A 243 22.28 -47.75 -13.61
N ALA A 244 22.74 -48.85 -14.18
CA ALA A 244 24.11 -49.01 -14.69
C ALA A 244 24.51 -47.95 -15.73
N ARG A 245 23.54 -47.36 -16.43
CA ARG A 245 23.73 -46.28 -17.41
C ARG A 245 24.39 -45.04 -16.83
N PHE A 246 24.23 -44.78 -15.52
CA PHE A 246 24.74 -43.59 -14.86
C PHE A 246 26.06 -43.83 -14.10
N ILE A 247 26.62 -45.06 -14.20
CA ILE A 247 27.92 -45.36 -13.62
C ILE A 247 29.02 -44.59 -14.34
N HIS A 248 29.87 -43.93 -13.55
CA HIS A 248 31.02 -43.21 -14.09
C HIS A 248 32.21 -44.13 -14.31
N TRP A 249 32.23 -44.81 -15.43
CA TRP A 249 33.22 -45.86 -15.79
C TRP A 249 34.68 -45.34 -15.73
N LYS A 250 34.93 -44.08 -16.07
CA LYS A 250 36.25 -43.47 -16.00
C LYS A 250 36.79 -43.38 -14.55
N VAL A 251 35.92 -43.09 -13.59
CA VAL A 251 36.29 -43.10 -12.17
C VAL A 251 36.48 -44.51 -11.67
N PHE A 252 35.65 -45.46 -12.08
CA PHE A 252 35.82 -46.87 -11.76
C PHE A 252 37.15 -47.39 -12.26
N GLY A 253 37.55 -47.09 -13.51
CA GLY A 253 38.87 -47.48 -14.04
C GLY A 253 40.08 -47.06 -13.23
N ARG A 254 39.97 -45.89 -12.55
CA ARG A 254 41.06 -45.35 -11.71
C ARG A 254 40.99 -45.80 -10.27
N THR A 255 39.81 -45.84 -9.69
CA THR A 255 39.65 -45.99 -8.22
C THR A 255 39.11 -47.37 -7.82
N ARG A 256 38.64 -48.17 -8.78
CA ARG A 256 37.97 -49.46 -8.58
C ARG A 256 36.72 -49.34 -7.69
N LYS A 257 36.19 -48.14 -7.51
CA LYS A 257 34.94 -47.87 -6.78
C LYS A 257 33.85 -47.49 -7.77
N LEU A 258 32.70 -48.17 -7.68
CA LEU A 258 31.54 -47.83 -8.49
C LEU A 258 30.94 -46.54 -7.97
N MET A 259 30.95 -45.52 -8.83
CA MET A 259 30.35 -44.20 -8.56
C MET A 259 29.29 -43.93 -9.59
N VAL A 260 28.17 -43.40 -9.17
CA VAL A 260 27.02 -43.04 -10.01
C VAL A 260 26.90 -41.53 -10.07
N ARG A 261 26.62 -41.03 -11.27
CA ARG A 261 26.25 -39.62 -11.46
C ARG A 261 24.81 -39.41 -11.03
N VAL A 262 24.61 -38.57 -10.01
CA VAL A 262 23.29 -38.20 -9.51
C VAL A 262 22.99 -36.77 -9.99
N PRO A 263 21.74 -36.49 -10.35
CA PRO A 263 21.34 -35.15 -10.69
C PRO A 263 21.50 -34.25 -9.45
N GLU A 264 22.13 -33.10 -9.65
CA GLU A 264 22.23 -32.09 -8.64
C GLU A 264 20.84 -31.50 -8.37
N ARG A 265 20.57 -31.14 -7.14
CA ARG A 265 19.35 -30.42 -6.82
C ARG A 265 19.47 -29.02 -7.39
N ALA A 266 18.71 -28.76 -8.43
CA ALA A 266 18.71 -27.49 -9.11
C ALA A 266 17.28 -26.95 -9.27
N LEU A 267 17.17 -25.65 -9.31
CA LEU A 267 15.94 -24.98 -9.64
C LEU A 267 15.86 -24.90 -11.17
N SER A 268 15.10 -25.80 -11.79
CA SER A 268 15.00 -25.87 -13.25
C SER A 268 14.00 -24.88 -13.84
N ARG A 269 14.25 -24.47 -15.06
CA ARG A 269 13.42 -23.53 -15.82
C ARG A 269 12.12 -24.18 -16.25
N ALA A 270 10.99 -23.65 -15.79
CA ALA A 270 9.74 -23.91 -16.48
C ALA A 270 9.74 -23.12 -17.80
N ARG A 271 9.49 -23.79 -18.92
CA ARG A 271 9.44 -23.11 -20.23
C ARG A 271 8.31 -22.09 -20.31
N ARG A 272 7.22 -22.31 -19.59
CA ARG A 272 6.04 -21.44 -19.55
C ARG A 272 5.63 -21.21 -18.08
N THR A 273 5.46 -19.97 -17.71
CA THR A 273 5.04 -19.59 -16.36
C THR A 273 3.67 -18.92 -16.41
N VAL A 274 2.77 -19.38 -15.56
CA VAL A 274 1.46 -18.78 -15.32
C VAL A 274 1.52 -18.15 -13.94
N ALA A 275 1.36 -16.84 -13.86
CA ALA A 275 1.47 -16.10 -12.59
C ALA A 275 0.15 -15.40 -12.26
N TYR A 276 -0.24 -15.42 -11.00
CA TYR A 276 -1.45 -14.76 -10.54
C TYR A 276 -1.22 -14.02 -9.23
N LEU A 277 -1.74 -12.78 -9.14
CA LEU A 277 -1.72 -11.98 -7.93
C LEU A 277 -3.09 -12.00 -7.25
N VAL A 278 -3.13 -12.55 -6.06
CA VAL A 278 -4.30 -12.55 -5.18
C VAL A 278 -4.30 -11.26 -4.37
N ALA A 279 -5.37 -10.47 -4.47
CA ALA A 279 -5.58 -9.31 -3.62
C ALA A 279 -6.13 -9.72 -2.24
N GLY A 280 -5.82 -8.97 -1.20
CA GLY A 280 -6.29 -9.26 0.14
C GLY A 280 -5.80 -8.27 1.20
N ALA A 281 -6.09 -8.53 2.45
CA ALA A 281 -5.52 -7.74 3.53
C ALA A 281 -4.00 -7.98 3.61
N HIS A 282 -3.24 -6.90 3.79
CA HIS A 282 -1.77 -6.93 3.86
C HIS A 282 -1.08 -7.51 2.60
N ASP A 283 -1.65 -7.31 1.42
CA ASP A 283 -1.16 -7.84 0.15
C ASP A 283 -0.10 -6.96 -0.55
N GLU A 284 0.25 -5.80 0.01
CA GLU A 284 1.24 -4.89 -0.58
C GLU A 284 2.61 -5.54 -0.81
N ALA A 285 3.05 -6.38 0.13
CA ALA A 285 4.30 -7.12 -0.01
C ALA A 285 4.21 -8.19 -1.11
N ALA A 286 3.07 -8.89 -1.23
CA ALA A 286 2.83 -9.86 -2.30
C ALA A 286 2.79 -9.17 -3.68
N ALA A 287 2.15 -8.00 -3.76
CA ALA A 287 2.15 -7.17 -4.97
C ALA A 287 3.55 -6.66 -5.34
N ALA A 288 4.39 -6.33 -4.33
CA ALA A 288 5.79 -5.97 -4.57
C ALA A 288 6.59 -7.16 -5.11
N ALA A 289 6.34 -8.38 -4.63
CA ALA A 289 6.96 -9.58 -5.16
C ALA A 289 6.52 -9.87 -6.60
N ALA A 290 5.25 -9.69 -6.92
CA ALA A 290 4.74 -9.80 -8.28
C ALA A 290 5.36 -8.75 -9.21
N ARG A 291 5.44 -7.49 -8.77
CA ARG A 291 6.12 -6.42 -9.50
C ARG A 291 7.58 -6.77 -9.76
N ALA A 292 8.31 -7.21 -8.74
CA ALA A 292 9.72 -7.61 -8.89
C ALA A 292 9.87 -8.74 -9.90
N ALA A 293 9.01 -9.76 -9.85
CA ALA A 293 9.03 -10.88 -10.78
C ALA A 293 8.79 -10.45 -12.24
N ILE A 294 7.95 -9.44 -12.46
CA ILE A 294 7.68 -8.88 -13.79
C ILE A 294 8.85 -7.99 -14.25
N GLU A 295 9.36 -7.12 -13.38
CA GLU A 295 10.42 -6.16 -13.73
C GLU A 295 11.78 -6.83 -13.96
N GLU A 296 12.12 -7.85 -13.20
CA GLU A 296 13.38 -8.60 -13.27
C GLU A 296 13.32 -9.79 -14.26
N GLU A 297 12.23 -9.89 -15.03
CA GLU A 297 11.99 -10.99 -15.98
C GLU A 297 12.05 -12.39 -15.34
N ALA A 298 11.76 -12.45 -14.06
CA ALA A 298 11.83 -13.67 -13.26
C ALA A 298 10.77 -14.72 -13.63
N LEU A 299 9.77 -14.34 -14.42
CA LEU A 299 8.73 -15.22 -14.94
C LEU A 299 9.16 -15.98 -16.23
N GLY A 300 10.33 -15.66 -16.79
CA GLY A 300 10.90 -16.30 -17.97
C GLY A 300 10.48 -15.69 -19.30
N SER A 301 10.79 -16.40 -20.40
CA SER A 301 10.51 -15.91 -21.75
C SER A 301 9.04 -16.04 -22.16
N GLU A 302 8.37 -17.10 -21.65
CA GLU A 302 6.97 -17.38 -21.94
C GLU A 302 6.17 -17.30 -20.64
N TRP A 303 5.54 -16.17 -20.38
CA TRP A 303 4.74 -16.00 -19.18
C TRP A 303 3.38 -15.40 -19.48
N GLN A 304 2.43 -15.67 -18.59
CA GLN A 304 1.11 -15.05 -18.55
C GLN A 304 0.79 -14.61 -17.13
N PHE A 305 0.25 -13.42 -17.00
CA PHE A 305 -0.06 -12.82 -15.71
C PHE A 305 -1.51 -12.38 -15.63
N GLY A 306 -2.14 -12.63 -14.47
CA GLY A 306 -3.45 -12.13 -14.10
C GLY A 306 -3.46 -11.65 -12.65
N ALA A 307 -4.45 -10.87 -12.29
CA ALA A 307 -4.64 -10.38 -10.93
C ALA A 307 -6.13 -10.28 -10.59
N ASP A 308 -6.45 -10.28 -9.30
CA ASP A 308 -7.81 -10.01 -8.85
C ASP A 308 -8.29 -8.64 -9.39
N GLY A 309 -9.52 -8.63 -9.92
CA GLY A 309 -10.11 -7.47 -10.59
C GLY A 309 -9.82 -7.38 -12.08
N SER A 310 -8.76 -8.04 -12.59
CA SER A 310 -8.42 -8.12 -14.01
C SER A 310 -7.89 -9.51 -14.32
N PRO A 311 -8.77 -10.53 -14.33
CA PRO A 311 -8.36 -11.93 -14.48
C PRO A 311 -7.94 -12.32 -15.89
N GLU A 312 -8.12 -11.45 -16.89
CA GLU A 312 -7.67 -11.70 -18.26
C GLU A 312 -6.16 -11.89 -18.30
N ALA A 313 -5.69 -12.86 -19.10
CA ALA A 313 -4.28 -13.16 -19.21
C ALA A 313 -3.53 -12.12 -20.05
N THR A 314 -2.39 -11.65 -19.55
CA THR A 314 -1.49 -10.78 -20.32
C THR A 314 -0.06 -11.27 -20.26
N SER A 315 0.71 -11.01 -21.31
CA SER A 315 2.17 -11.19 -21.37
C SER A 315 2.90 -9.86 -21.56
N ASP A 316 2.14 -8.75 -21.63
CA ASP A 316 2.73 -7.41 -21.71
C ASP A 316 3.10 -6.90 -20.30
N ARG A 317 4.35 -6.41 -20.18
CA ARG A 317 4.90 -5.91 -18.92
C ARG A 317 4.12 -4.71 -18.38
N THR A 318 3.75 -3.78 -19.25
CA THR A 318 3.05 -2.55 -18.87
C THR A 318 1.66 -2.85 -18.36
N GLU A 319 0.95 -3.73 -19.10
CA GLU A 319 -0.39 -4.18 -18.71
C GLU A 319 -0.36 -5.01 -17.41
N ALA A 320 0.65 -5.87 -17.24
CA ALA A 320 0.82 -6.64 -16.01
C ALA A 320 1.03 -5.73 -14.79
N LEU A 321 1.87 -4.69 -14.90
CA LEU A 321 2.07 -3.70 -13.84
C LEU A 321 0.78 -2.89 -13.57
N HIS A 322 0.02 -2.58 -14.62
CA HIS A 322 -1.29 -1.95 -14.47
C HIS A 322 -2.26 -2.83 -13.65
N LYS A 323 -2.29 -4.15 -13.93
CA LYS A 323 -3.08 -5.11 -13.17
C LYS A 323 -2.64 -5.21 -11.71
N VAL A 324 -1.33 -5.20 -11.44
CA VAL A 324 -0.80 -5.15 -10.08
C VAL A 324 -1.30 -3.91 -9.32
N MET A 325 -1.29 -2.73 -9.95
CA MET A 325 -1.76 -1.50 -9.30
C MET A 325 -3.26 -1.51 -9.04
N THR A 326 -4.07 -1.98 -9.99
CA THR A 326 -5.54 -1.96 -9.89
C THR A 326 -6.11 -3.02 -8.97
N SER A 327 -5.38 -4.11 -8.71
CA SER A 327 -5.83 -5.22 -7.87
C SER A 327 -6.14 -4.81 -6.41
N SER A 328 -5.53 -3.75 -5.89
CA SER A 328 -5.78 -3.28 -4.51
C SER A 328 -7.24 -2.95 -4.22
N ARG A 329 -8.01 -2.55 -5.24
CA ARG A 329 -9.44 -2.26 -5.13
C ARG A 329 -10.30 -3.50 -4.89
N HIS A 330 -9.75 -4.69 -5.12
CA HIS A 330 -10.46 -5.97 -5.06
C HIS A 330 -10.07 -6.83 -3.85
N ALA A 331 -9.43 -6.25 -2.84
CA ALA A 331 -8.98 -6.96 -1.64
C ALA A 331 -10.10 -7.72 -0.88
N VAL A 332 -11.35 -7.28 -1.01
CA VAL A 332 -12.52 -7.94 -0.38
C VAL A 332 -12.89 -9.23 -1.12
N ALA A 333 -12.64 -9.31 -2.43
CA ALA A 333 -12.99 -10.45 -3.28
C ALA A 333 -11.79 -11.36 -3.55
N SER A 334 -10.94 -11.55 -2.54
CA SER A 334 -9.66 -12.28 -2.58
C SER A 334 -9.73 -13.62 -3.32
N GLY A 335 -9.07 -13.73 -4.47
CA GLY A 335 -8.95 -14.92 -5.29
C GLY A 335 -10.13 -15.20 -6.23
N SER A 336 -11.18 -14.39 -6.24
CA SER A 336 -12.40 -14.65 -7.03
C SER A 336 -12.15 -14.72 -8.56
N GLY A 337 -11.12 -14.05 -9.06
CA GLY A 337 -10.73 -14.04 -10.48
C GLY A 337 -9.86 -15.21 -10.91
N MET A 338 -9.22 -15.91 -9.97
CA MET A 338 -8.19 -16.91 -10.28
C MET A 338 -8.71 -18.09 -11.09
N LYS A 339 -9.90 -18.59 -10.77
CA LYS A 339 -10.55 -19.68 -11.51
C LYS A 339 -10.82 -19.30 -12.97
N ARG A 340 -11.31 -18.09 -13.22
CA ARG A 340 -11.56 -17.58 -14.57
C ARG A 340 -10.26 -17.42 -15.34
N PHE A 341 -9.25 -16.82 -14.74
CA PHE A 341 -7.91 -16.68 -15.32
C PHE A 341 -7.33 -18.02 -15.72
N LEU A 342 -7.34 -19.02 -14.83
CA LEU A 342 -6.78 -20.35 -15.11
C LEU A 342 -7.61 -21.16 -16.11
N ALA A 343 -8.88 -20.82 -16.32
CA ALA A 343 -9.70 -21.42 -17.37
C ALA A 343 -9.40 -20.81 -18.75
N GLU A 344 -9.00 -19.54 -18.80
CA GLU A 344 -8.64 -18.82 -20.03
C GLU A 344 -7.24 -19.17 -20.50
N VAL A 345 -6.32 -19.36 -19.55
CA VAL A 345 -4.94 -19.77 -19.87
C VAL A 345 -4.93 -21.21 -20.35
N ASP A 346 -4.79 -21.39 -21.67
CA ASP A 346 -4.73 -22.71 -22.29
C ASP A 346 -3.44 -23.45 -21.86
N PRO A 347 -3.56 -24.62 -21.21
CA PRO A 347 -2.42 -25.38 -20.71
C PRO A 347 -1.73 -26.21 -21.83
N ARG A 348 -1.27 -25.57 -22.88
CA ARG A 348 -0.47 -26.24 -23.91
C ARG A 348 0.92 -26.60 -23.40
N GLY A 349 1.04 -27.73 -22.72
CA GLY A 349 2.30 -28.24 -22.19
C GLY A 349 2.53 -28.00 -20.69
N PRO A 350 3.67 -28.44 -20.14
CA PRO A 350 3.98 -28.28 -18.72
C PRO A 350 4.22 -26.82 -18.41
N ALA A 351 3.34 -26.25 -17.60
CA ALA A 351 3.44 -24.89 -17.09
C ALA A 351 3.69 -24.91 -15.57
N ALA A 352 4.50 -23.97 -15.09
CA ALA A 352 4.60 -23.69 -13.66
C ALA A 352 3.57 -22.64 -13.27
N LEU A 353 2.81 -22.89 -12.21
CA LEU A 353 1.91 -21.92 -11.64
C LEU A 353 2.60 -21.20 -10.46
N VAL A 354 2.67 -19.89 -10.52
CA VAL A 354 3.18 -19.02 -9.45
C VAL A 354 2.03 -18.16 -8.93
N VAL A 355 1.70 -18.27 -7.65
CA VAL A 355 0.66 -17.47 -7.03
C VAL A 355 1.29 -16.55 -5.99
N PHE A 356 1.14 -15.25 -6.20
CA PHE A 356 1.50 -14.24 -5.22
C PHE A 356 0.30 -14.02 -4.31
N ALA A 357 0.41 -14.41 -3.05
CA ALA A 357 -0.73 -14.45 -2.14
C ALA A 357 -0.53 -13.58 -0.89
N PRO A 358 -1.63 -13.03 -0.33
CA PRO A 358 -1.57 -12.32 0.93
C PRO A 358 -1.29 -13.29 2.09
N PRO A 359 -0.71 -12.81 3.19
CA PRO A 359 -0.37 -13.64 4.36
C PRO A 359 -1.60 -14.03 5.21
N THR A 360 -2.80 -13.74 4.74
CA THR A 360 -4.06 -13.97 5.45
C THR A 360 -4.89 -15.06 4.79
N MET A 361 -5.64 -15.80 5.61
CA MET A 361 -6.61 -16.76 5.12
C MET A 361 -7.70 -16.07 4.30
N GLY A 362 -8.14 -16.69 3.21
CA GLY A 362 -9.16 -16.14 2.32
C GLY A 362 -9.74 -17.19 1.38
N LEU A 363 -10.73 -16.79 0.59
CA LEU A 363 -11.40 -17.68 -0.40
C LEU A 363 -10.41 -18.23 -1.43
N TRP A 364 -9.31 -17.54 -1.68
CA TRP A 364 -8.26 -17.98 -2.60
C TRP A 364 -7.66 -19.35 -2.26
N LEU A 365 -7.64 -19.73 -0.97
CA LEU A 365 -7.17 -21.06 -0.55
C LEU A 365 -8.10 -22.18 -0.99
N ASP A 366 -9.40 -21.93 -0.97
CA ASP A 366 -10.40 -22.91 -1.44
C ASP A 366 -10.33 -23.06 -2.96
N GLU A 367 -10.14 -21.95 -3.69
CA GLU A 367 -9.89 -21.97 -5.14
C GLU A 367 -8.62 -22.74 -5.48
N MET A 368 -7.52 -22.51 -4.75
CA MET A 368 -6.26 -23.26 -4.89
C MET A 368 -6.46 -24.77 -4.69
N ARG A 369 -7.28 -25.16 -3.71
CA ARG A 369 -7.59 -26.56 -3.40
C ARG A 369 -8.24 -27.29 -4.57
N VAL A 370 -9.11 -26.62 -5.30
CA VAL A 370 -9.79 -27.17 -6.49
C VAL A 370 -8.83 -27.29 -7.67
N LEU A 371 -7.89 -26.36 -7.80
CA LEU A 371 -7.03 -26.19 -8.96
C LEU A 371 -5.77 -27.06 -8.93
N THR A 372 -5.18 -27.27 -7.75
CA THR A 372 -3.94 -28.04 -7.59
C THR A 372 -4.11 -29.52 -7.93
N MET A 373 -5.33 -30.03 -7.96
CA MET A 373 -5.58 -31.46 -8.23
C MET A 373 -5.51 -31.85 -9.70
N ARG A 374 -5.44 -30.93 -10.68
CA ARG A 374 -5.75 -31.35 -12.07
C ARG A 374 -4.84 -30.88 -13.23
N ARG A 375 -4.00 -29.81 -13.12
CA ARG A 375 -3.43 -29.25 -14.37
C ARG A 375 -1.98 -28.79 -14.36
N TYR A 376 -1.37 -28.47 -13.23
CA TYR A 376 -0.04 -27.87 -13.19
C TYR A 376 0.98 -28.83 -12.59
N GLY A 377 2.10 -29.00 -13.28
CA GLY A 377 3.16 -29.89 -12.82
C GLY A 377 3.86 -29.38 -11.55
N ARG A 378 3.90 -28.06 -11.36
CA ARG A 378 4.46 -27.40 -10.17
C ARG A 378 3.60 -26.19 -9.81
N VAL A 379 3.22 -26.11 -8.56
CA VAL A 379 2.49 -24.96 -8.00
C VAL A 379 3.34 -24.34 -6.91
N ARG A 380 3.74 -23.10 -7.11
CA ARG A 380 4.52 -22.32 -6.14
C ARG A 380 3.68 -21.17 -5.63
N VAL A 381 3.64 -21.01 -4.32
CA VAL A 381 2.96 -19.87 -3.67
C VAL A 381 4.01 -19.00 -2.99
N VAL A 382 4.06 -17.75 -3.41
CA VAL A 382 4.94 -16.73 -2.85
C VAL A 382 4.14 -15.87 -1.89
N ILE A 383 4.47 -15.92 -0.62
CA ILE A 383 3.88 -15.07 0.43
C ILE A 383 4.94 -14.07 0.85
N ALA A 384 4.73 -12.81 0.56
CA ALA A 384 5.61 -11.75 1.04
C ALA A 384 4.95 -11.00 2.20
N VAL A 385 5.75 -10.61 3.19
CA VAL A 385 5.30 -9.89 4.40
C VAL A 385 6.20 -8.69 4.67
N ASP A 386 5.66 -7.65 5.33
CA ASP A 386 6.44 -6.44 5.67
C ASP A 386 7.16 -6.57 7.01
N ALA A 387 6.54 -7.25 7.94
CA ALA A 387 7.10 -7.61 9.23
C ALA A 387 6.24 -8.72 9.84
N VAL A 388 6.87 -9.61 10.57
CA VAL A 388 6.17 -10.63 11.35
C VAL A 388 6.23 -10.24 12.82
N HIS A 389 5.08 -10.08 13.44
CA HIS A 389 4.97 -9.80 14.86
C HIS A 389 4.63 -11.06 15.64
N GLU A 390 5.29 -11.23 16.77
CA GLU A 390 4.81 -12.19 17.76
C GLU A 390 3.54 -11.63 18.42
N PRO A 391 2.54 -12.47 18.68
CA PRO A 391 1.31 -12.04 19.33
C PRO A 391 1.64 -11.41 20.68
N ASP A 392 1.28 -10.12 20.81
CA ASP A 392 1.57 -9.35 22.01
C ASP A 392 0.78 -9.94 23.21
N ARG A 393 1.49 -10.62 24.10
CA ARG A 393 0.96 -11.20 25.34
C ARG A 393 0.75 -10.16 26.44
N GLN A 394 0.41 -8.92 26.10
CA GLN A 394 0.18 -7.89 27.09
C GLN A 394 -1.04 -8.24 27.96
N PRO A 395 -0.95 -8.07 29.28
CA PRO A 395 -2.05 -8.29 30.19
C PRO A 395 -3.22 -7.34 29.86
N GLY A 396 -4.45 -7.86 29.93
CA GLY A 396 -5.67 -7.21 29.44
C GLY A 396 -5.91 -5.77 29.91
N TRP A 397 -5.41 -5.38 31.09
CA TRP A 397 -5.55 -4.02 31.63
C TRP A 397 -4.74 -2.97 30.84
N ARG A 398 -3.59 -3.33 30.24
CA ARG A 398 -2.81 -2.42 29.38
C ARG A 398 -3.51 -2.16 28.05
N ARG A 399 -4.30 -3.10 27.51
CA ARG A 399 -5.10 -2.90 26.29
C ARG A 399 -6.21 -1.87 26.47
N VAL A 400 -6.70 -1.66 27.70
CA VAL A 400 -7.75 -0.69 27.99
C VAL A 400 -7.18 0.71 28.16
N LEU A 401 -5.98 0.86 28.72
CA LEU A 401 -5.36 2.14 29.04
C LEU A 401 -4.45 2.70 27.94
N LEU A 402 -3.82 1.83 27.15
CA LEU A 402 -2.93 2.25 26.08
C LEU A 402 -3.63 1.96 24.74
N ARG A 403 -3.85 2.98 23.91
CA ARG A 403 -4.21 2.74 22.50
C ARG A 403 -3.12 1.87 21.90
N PRO A 404 -3.46 0.66 21.38
CA PRO A 404 -2.46 -0.16 20.73
C PRO A 404 -1.86 0.67 19.59
N ALA A 405 -0.54 0.80 19.59
CA ALA A 405 0.15 1.33 18.44
C ALA A 405 -0.31 0.50 17.23
N LYS A 406 -0.70 1.16 16.12
CA LYS A 406 -0.98 0.45 14.87
C LYS A 406 0.33 -0.18 14.41
N VAL A 407 0.57 -1.40 14.86
CA VAL A 407 1.74 -2.17 14.42
C VAL A 407 1.42 -2.66 13.02
N SER A 408 2.10 -2.11 12.03
CA SER A 408 2.03 -2.59 10.65
C SER A 408 2.80 -3.90 10.57
N GLY A 409 2.10 -5.01 10.42
CA GLY A 409 2.72 -6.33 10.30
C GLY A 409 1.67 -7.44 10.38
N VAL A 410 2.11 -8.65 10.09
CA VAL A 410 1.28 -9.85 10.08
C VAL A 410 1.55 -10.65 11.35
N ASP A 411 0.50 -11.17 11.96
CA ASP A 411 0.63 -12.07 13.11
C ASP A 411 1.27 -13.39 12.65
N ARG A 412 2.32 -13.81 13.35
CA ARG A 412 3.00 -15.08 13.11
C ARG A 412 2.03 -16.27 13.09
N THR A 413 1.03 -16.25 13.96
CA THR A 413 0.03 -17.34 14.06
C THR A 413 -0.81 -17.44 12.78
N ASP A 414 -1.14 -16.33 12.13
CA ASP A 414 -1.92 -16.34 10.90
C ASP A 414 -1.06 -16.81 9.72
N LEU A 415 0.20 -16.38 9.66
CA LEU A 415 1.15 -16.88 8.68
C LEU A 415 1.38 -18.40 8.78
N GLU A 416 1.51 -18.92 10.00
CA GLU A 416 1.61 -20.37 10.26
C GLU A 416 0.34 -21.15 9.87
N LYS A 417 -0.84 -20.55 10.03
CA LYS A 417 -2.11 -21.16 9.57
C LYS A 417 -2.14 -21.28 8.06
N VAL A 418 -1.78 -20.20 7.34
CA VAL A 418 -1.72 -20.19 5.89
C VAL A 418 -0.67 -21.19 5.38
N GLY A 419 0.53 -21.20 5.96
CA GLY A 419 1.59 -22.15 5.60
C GLY A 419 1.15 -23.60 5.78
N ARG A 420 0.51 -23.94 6.90
CA ARG A 420 -0.04 -25.30 7.15
C ARG A 420 -1.16 -25.67 6.18
N ALA A 421 -2.02 -24.74 5.79
CA ALA A 421 -3.06 -24.97 4.82
C ALA A 421 -2.48 -25.28 3.43
N LEU A 422 -1.48 -24.53 3.00
CA LEU A 422 -0.79 -24.74 1.73
C LEU A 422 0.06 -26.03 1.71
N GLY A 423 0.71 -26.38 2.82
CA GLY A 423 1.45 -27.63 2.95
C GLY A 423 0.56 -28.87 2.73
N ARG A 424 -0.71 -28.81 3.14
CA ARG A 424 -1.68 -29.87 2.84
C ARG A 424 -2.03 -29.99 1.36
N LEU A 425 -1.85 -28.91 0.59
CA LEU A 425 -2.11 -28.86 -0.85
C LEU A 425 -0.91 -29.29 -1.69
N ARG A 426 0.20 -29.69 -1.08
CA ARG A 426 1.46 -30.07 -1.73
C ARG A 426 2.01 -28.96 -2.65
N CYS A 427 1.76 -27.69 -2.29
CA CYS A 427 2.32 -26.55 -2.98
C CYS A 427 3.71 -26.25 -2.42
N GLU A 428 4.62 -25.81 -3.27
CA GLU A 428 5.89 -25.23 -2.85
C GLU A 428 5.60 -23.81 -2.31
N VAL A 429 5.85 -23.57 -1.02
CA VAL A 429 5.57 -22.29 -0.38
C VAL A 429 6.87 -21.58 -0.09
N VAL A 430 6.97 -20.32 -0.52
CA VAL A 430 8.11 -19.45 -0.25
C VAL A 430 7.62 -18.24 0.53
N ILE A 431 8.12 -18.06 1.74
CA ILE A 431 7.77 -16.93 2.60
C ILE A 431 8.95 -15.96 2.61
N ILE A 432 8.68 -14.71 2.26
CA ILE A 432 9.68 -13.67 2.04
C ILE A 432 9.37 -12.47 2.93
N ASP A 433 10.38 -11.96 3.64
CA ASP A 433 10.30 -10.65 4.27
C ASP A 433 10.71 -9.56 3.28
N ARG A 434 9.78 -8.66 2.95
CA ARG A 434 10.02 -7.58 1.99
C ARG A 434 11.06 -6.58 2.49
N VAL A 435 11.11 -6.34 3.79
CA VAL A 435 12.00 -5.32 4.37
C VAL A 435 13.46 -5.78 4.33
N SER A 436 13.73 -6.99 4.83
CA SER A 436 15.09 -7.53 4.87
C SER A 436 15.51 -8.22 3.58
N GLY A 437 14.56 -8.61 2.74
CA GLY A 437 14.83 -9.44 1.57
C GLY A 437 15.25 -10.87 1.93
N ARG A 438 14.89 -11.38 3.10
CA ARG A 438 15.24 -12.74 3.55
C ARG A 438 14.08 -13.69 3.35
N ILE A 439 14.42 -14.94 3.05
CA ILE A 439 13.47 -16.03 3.04
C ILE A 439 13.27 -16.49 4.49
N LEU A 440 12.03 -16.44 4.95
CA LEU A 440 11.67 -16.82 6.32
C LEU A 440 11.39 -18.33 6.47
N GLY A 441 11.13 -19.04 5.39
CA GLY A 441 10.87 -20.48 5.41
C GLY A 441 10.14 -20.99 4.18
N ASP A 442 9.91 -22.31 4.18
CA ASP A 442 9.25 -23.07 3.11
C ASP A 442 7.77 -23.41 3.42
N GLY A 443 7.15 -22.71 4.35
CA GLY A 443 5.77 -22.91 4.76
C GLY A 443 5.55 -24.07 5.74
N THR A 444 6.43 -25.05 5.83
CA THR A 444 6.37 -26.15 6.80
C THR A 444 7.19 -25.85 8.06
N HIS A 445 8.30 -25.13 7.90
CA HIS A 445 9.18 -24.70 8.98
C HIS A 445 9.56 -23.25 8.78
N LEU A 446 8.98 -22.35 9.58
CA LEU A 446 9.49 -21.00 9.70
C LEU A 446 10.85 -21.12 10.40
N SER A 447 11.93 -20.88 9.64
CA SER A 447 13.26 -20.75 10.26
C SER A 447 13.16 -19.66 11.32
N SER A 448 13.66 -19.93 12.51
CA SER A 448 13.65 -18.98 13.63
C SER A 448 14.92 -18.10 13.59
N PRO A 449 15.01 -17.11 12.68
CA PRO A 449 16.09 -16.13 12.71
C PRO A 449 15.96 -15.15 13.88
N TRP A 450 14.85 -15.19 14.59
CA TRP A 450 14.47 -14.25 15.65
C TRP A 450 15.05 -14.56 17.02
N ARG A 451 15.72 -15.71 17.22
CA ARG A 451 16.36 -16.03 18.50
C ARG A 451 17.66 -15.25 18.76
N ASN A 452 18.22 -14.56 17.77
CA ASN A 452 19.53 -13.90 17.88
C ASN A 452 19.47 -12.37 17.79
N ALA A 453 18.30 -11.75 17.96
CA ALA A 453 18.13 -10.30 17.99
C ALA A 453 17.38 -9.91 19.28
N ALA A 454 18.01 -10.19 20.42
CA ALA A 454 17.66 -9.65 21.73
C ALA A 454 18.90 -8.99 22.32
#